data_ec86f1139b524525c64f3c2c2fdfe482
#
_entry.id   ec86f1139b524525c64f3c2c2fdfe482
#
_cell.length_a   1.000
_cell.length_b   1.000
_cell.length_c   1.000
_cell.angle_alpha   90.00
_cell.angle_beta   90.00
_cell.angle_gamma   90.00
#
_symmetry.space_group_name_H-M   'P 1'
#
loop_
_entity.id
_entity.type
_entity.pdbx_description
1 polymer ?
#
loop_
_entity_poly.entity_id
_entity_poly.type
_entity_poly.pdbx_seq_one_letter_code
_entity_poly.pdbx_strand_id
1 'polypeptide(L)'
;MNQQVVIEQSKAGNRALEELKSYSTTRQKIINADDQELKELEQTIQDGKLTDSAKQEKQGQFQAKLEAYQRRLGDFNREIQQKQREMVAEYSKKVQAAAQAVGEKNGYIAIIDKGSEAAIKIVLYSQPALDVTDQMVKEFDRQNK
;
A
#
# COMPACT_ATOMS: atom_id res chain seq x y z
N MET A 1 14.71 1.26 18.90
CA MET A 1 13.92 2.07 17.96
C MET A 1 12.72 1.28 17.45
N ASN A 2 11.75 1.91 16.83
CA ASN A 2 10.63 1.26 16.15
C ASN A 2 10.69 1.64 14.65
N GLN A 3 10.98 0.66 13.78
CA GLN A 3 11.14 0.88 12.35
C GLN A 3 9.85 1.40 11.69
N GLN A 4 8.69 0.87 12.09
CA GLN A 4 7.41 1.31 11.56
C GLN A 4 7.17 2.80 11.88
N VAL A 5 7.41 3.21 13.12
CA VAL A 5 7.26 4.61 13.55
C VAL A 5 8.24 5.52 12.80
N VAL A 6 9.47 5.07 12.53
CA VAL A 6 10.43 5.84 11.72
C VAL A 6 9.87 6.13 10.33
N ILE A 7 9.27 5.13 9.68
CA ILE A 7 8.67 5.30 8.36
C ILE A 7 7.44 6.22 8.45
N GLU A 8 6.52 5.93 9.37
CA GLU A 8 5.26 6.67 9.50
C GLU A 8 5.42 8.14 9.91
N GLN A 9 6.48 8.48 10.65
CA GLN A 9 6.72 9.85 11.12
C GLN A 9 7.70 10.63 10.23
N SER A 10 8.43 9.95 9.34
CA SER A 10 9.35 10.63 8.43
C SER A 10 8.61 11.27 7.25
N LYS A 11 9.15 12.37 6.74
CA LYS A 11 8.60 13.05 5.55
C LYS A 11 8.63 12.17 4.32
N ALA A 12 9.71 11.42 4.14
CA ALA A 12 9.87 10.53 3.00
C ALA A 12 8.91 9.33 3.09
N GLY A 13 8.74 8.74 4.28
CA GLY A 13 7.79 7.65 4.50
C GLY A 13 6.34 8.11 4.31
N ASN A 14 5.98 9.28 4.85
CA ASN A 14 4.65 9.85 4.63
C ASN A 14 4.36 10.07 3.13
N ARG A 15 5.30 10.61 2.35
CA ARG A 15 5.12 10.76 0.90
C ARG A 15 4.83 9.41 0.22
N ALA A 16 5.61 8.38 0.54
CA ALA A 16 5.41 7.06 -0.05
C ALA A 16 4.06 6.42 0.32
N LEU A 17 3.62 6.60 1.56
CA LEU A 17 2.31 6.13 2.01
C LEU A 17 1.17 6.87 1.28
N GLU A 18 1.30 8.19 1.10
CA GLU A 18 0.33 8.98 0.34
C GLU A 18 0.30 8.61 -1.15
N GLU A 19 1.46 8.34 -1.77
CA GLU A 19 1.54 7.85 -3.14
C GLU A 19 0.84 6.49 -3.30
N LEU A 20 1.09 5.55 -2.38
CA LEU A 20 0.43 4.25 -2.38
C LEU A 20 -1.08 4.37 -2.21
N LYS A 21 -1.54 5.24 -1.29
CA LYS A 21 -2.95 5.54 -1.05
C LYS A 21 -3.60 6.18 -2.29
N SER A 22 -2.95 7.15 -2.90
CA SER A 22 -3.42 7.80 -4.13
C SER A 22 -3.55 6.81 -5.27
N TYR A 23 -2.54 5.95 -5.45
CA TYR A 23 -2.56 4.87 -6.42
C TYR A 23 -3.75 3.93 -6.20
N SER A 24 -3.94 3.45 -4.97
CA SER A 24 -5.05 2.58 -4.58
C SER A 24 -6.41 3.24 -4.85
N THR A 25 -6.55 4.51 -4.44
CA THR A 25 -7.80 5.28 -4.66
C THR A 25 -8.13 5.44 -6.14
N THR A 26 -7.13 5.70 -6.98
CA THR A 26 -7.32 5.83 -8.43
C THR A 26 -7.78 4.52 -9.05
N ARG A 27 -7.17 3.40 -8.66
CA ARG A 27 -7.56 2.07 -9.15
C ARG A 27 -8.96 1.69 -8.67
N GLN A 28 -9.30 2.00 -7.41
CA GLN A 28 -10.64 1.74 -6.88
C GLN A 28 -11.72 2.51 -7.64
N LYS A 29 -11.45 3.75 -8.05
CA LYS A 29 -12.41 4.50 -8.88
C LYS A 29 -12.68 3.82 -10.22
N ILE A 30 -11.66 3.25 -10.86
CA ILE A 30 -11.82 2.51 -12.12
C ILE A 30 -12.69 1.25 -11.88
N ILE A 31 -12.41 0.50 -10.83
CA ILE A 31 -13.19 -0.69 -10.47
C ILE A 31 -14.65 -0.33 -10.18
N ASN A 32 -14.89 0.77 -9.47
CA ASN A 32 -16.25 1.22 -9.18
C ASN A 32 -17.00 1.67 -10.45
N ALA A 33 -16.30 2.28 -11.41
CA ALA A 33 -16.90 2.65 -12.70
C ALA A 33 -17.27 1.40 -13.51
N ASP A 34 -16.39 0.40 -13.58
CA ASP A 34 -16.69 -0.87 -14.24
C ASP A 34 -17.90 -1.59 -13.60
N ASP A 35 -17.97 -1.60 -12.26
CA ASP A 35 -19.08 -2.20 -11.52
C ASP A 35 -20.43 -1.48 -11.83
N GLN A 36 -20.38 -0.14 -11.91
CA GLN A 36 -21.55 0.64 -12.28
C GLN A 36 -22.00 0.36 -13.72
N GLU A 37 -21.07 0.30 -14.67
CA GLU A 37 -21.40 -0.04 -16.07
C GLU A 37 -21.98 -1.45 -16.21
N LEU A 38 -21.50 -2.42 -15.42
CA LEU A 38 -22.05 -3.77 -15.39
C LEU A 38 -23.49 -3.78 -14.87
N LYS A 39 -23.76 -3.03 -13.79
CA LYS A 39 -25.12 -2.90 -13.24
C LYS A 39 -26.10 -2.26 -14.21
N GLU A 40 -25.69 -1.19 -14.90
CA GLU A 40 -26.52 -0.52 -15.91
C GLU A 40 -26.83 -1.44 -17.09
N LEU A 41 -25.83 -2.22 -17.52
CA LEU A 41 -25.99 -3.16 -18.61
C LEU A 41 -26.91 -4.32 -18.21
N GLU A 42 -26.78 -4.83 -16.99
CA GLU A 42 -27.69 -5.84 -16.44
C GLU A 42 -29.14 -5.34 -16.37
N GLN A 43 -29.34 -4.13 -15.84
CA GLN A 43 -30.68 -3.51 -15.79
C GLN A 43 -31.27 -3.35 -17.19
N THR A 44 -30.46 -2.94 -18.17
CA THR A 44 -30.90 -2.79 -19.56
C THR A 44 -31.35 -4.13 -20.15
N ILE A 45 -30.66 -5.23 -19.84
CA ILE A 45 -31.02 -6.59 -20.30
C ILE A 45 -32.34 -7.05 -19.66
N GLN A 46 -32.61 -6.63 -18.40
CA GLN A 46 -33.80 -7.04 -17.65
C GLN A 46 -35.05 -6.22 -17.98
N ASP A 47 -34.92 -5.00 -18.53
CA ASP A 47 -36.04 -4.05 -18.75
C ASP A 47 -37.12 -4.54 -19.76
N GLY A 48 -36.94 -5.66 -20.42
CA GLY A 48 -37.95 -6.33 -21.25
C GLY A 48 -38.34 -5.60 -22.54
N LYS A 49 -37.79 -4.42 -22.82
CA LYS A 49 -38.09 -3.59 -24.01
C LYS A 49 -37.21 -3.92 -25.21
N LEU A 50 -36.22 -4.77 -25.02
CA LEU A 50 -35.27 -5.16 -26.09
C LEU A 50 -35.86 -6.24 -26.98
N THR A 51 -35.54 -6.18 -28.27
CA THR A 51 -35.76 -7.32 -29.19
C THR A 51 -34.81 -8.47 -28.79
N ASP A 52 -35.13 -9.70 -29.17
CA ASP A 52 -34.30 -10.87 -28.86
C ASP A 52 -32.87 -10.71 -29.37
N SER A 53 -32.68 -10.15 -30.57
CA SER A 53 -31.37 -9.87 -31.16
C SER A 53 -30.58 -8.84 -30.33
N ALA A 54 -31.22 -7.74 -29.92
CA ALA A 54 -30.60 -6.69 -29.12
C ALA A 54 -30.25 -7.22 -27.70
N LYS A 55 -31.11 -8.06 -27.14
CA LYS A 55 -30.87 -8.71 -25.85
C LYS A 55 -29.66 -9.62 -25.90
N GLN A 56 -29.53 -10.44 -26.95
CA GLN A 56 -28.39 -11.32 -27.15
C GLN A 56 -27.08 -10.53 -27.29
N GLU A 57 -27.10 -9.43 -28.05
CA GLU A 57 -25.95 -8.53 -28.19
C GLU A 57 -25.54 -7.94 -26.83
N LYS A 58 -26.50 -7.43 -26.05
CA LYS A 58 -26.24 -6.87 -24.72
C LYS A 58 -25.71 -7.92 -23.73
N GLN A 59 -26.19 -9.16 -23.79
CA GLN A 59 -25.66 -10.26 -23.00
C GLN A 59 -24.20 -10.57 -23.35
N GLY A 60 -23.84 -10.55 -24.64
CA GLY A 60 -22.45 -10.70 -25.10
C GLY A 60 -21.55 -9.58 -24.57
N GLN A 61 -22.04 -8.32 -24.62
CA GLN A 61 -21.33 -7.16 -24.07
C GLN A 61 -21.15 -7.29 -22.55
N PHE A 62 -22.17 -7.71 -21.82
CA PHE A 62 -22.10 -7.94 -20.37
C PHE A 62 -21.03 -8.97 -20.03
N GLN A 63 -21.05 -10.13 -20.71
CA GLN A 63 -20.08 -11.18 -20.46
C GLN A 63 -18.64 -10.72 -20.69
N ALA A 64 -18.39 -10.03 -21.81
CA ALA A 64 -17.06 -9.50 -22.12
C ALA A 64 -16.60 -8.45 -21.08
N LYS A 65 -17.50 -7.57 -20.63
CA LYS A 65 -17.21 -6.58 -19.59
C LYS A 65 -16.95 -7.25 -18.23
N LEU A 66 -17.72 -8.28 -17.86
CA LEU A 66 -17.54 -9.03 -16.62
C LEU A 66 -16.17 -9.69 -16.57
N GLU A 67 -15.74 -10.32 -17.65
CA GLU A 67 -14.42 -10.94 -17.75
C GLU A 67 -13.29 -9.88 -17.65
N ALA A 68 -13.46 -8.73 -18.28
CA ALA A 68 -12.51 -7.62 -18.19
C ALA A 68 -12.42 -7.05 -16.77
N TYR A 69 -13.57 -6.88 -16.10
CA TYR A 69 -13.65 -6.46 -14.71
C TYR A 69 -12.93 -7.42 -13.76
N GLN A 70 -13.20 -8.72 -13.87
CA GLN A 70 -12.56 -9.74 -13.04
C GLN A 70 -11.04 -9.77 -13.21
N ARG A 71 -10.55 -9.67 -14.47
CA ARG A 71 -9.12 -9.56 -14.73
C ARG A 71 -8.52 -8.31 -14.10
N ARG A 72 -9.14 -7.16 -14.31
CA ARG A 72 -8.67 -5.88 -13.77
C ARG A 72 -8.61 -5.87 -12.25
N LEU A 73 -9.61 -6.45 -11.59
CA LEU A 73 -9.63 -6.61 -10.14
C LEU A 73 -8.48 -7.50 -9.64
N GLY A 74 -8.22 -8.61 -10.33
CA GLY A 74 -7.12 -9.50 -10.01
C GLY A 74 -5.74 -8.84 -10.24
N ASP A 75 -5.59 -8.11 -11.34
CA ASP A 75 -4.35 -7.37 -11.66
C ASP A 75 -4.10 -6.28 -10.63
N PHE A 76 -5.12 -5.50 -10.29
CA PHE A 76 -5.02 -4.46 -9.27
C PHE A 76 -4.56 -5.01 -7.90
N ASN A 77 -5.15 -6.11 -7.45
CA ASN A 77 -4.75 -6.74 -6.19
C ASN A 77 -3.27 -7.17 -6.21
N ARG A 78 -2.80 -7.74 -7.34
CA ARG A 78 -1.38 -8.11 -7.51
C ARG A 78 -0.46 -6.88 -7.51
N GLU A 79 -0.84 -5.84 -8.26
CA GLU A 79 -0.07 -4.59 -8.33
C GLU A 79 0.09 -3.91 -6.96
N ILE A 80 -0.99 -3.82 -6.18
CA ILE A 80 -0.94 -3.23 -4.82
C ILE A 80 -0.02 -4.02 -3.90
N GLN A 81 -0.15 -5.35 -3.89
CA GLN A 81 0.72 -6.20 -3.07
C GLN A 81 2.18 -6.10 -3.48
N GLN A 82 2.45 -5.99 -4.78
CA GLN A 82 3.82 -5.80 -5.27
C GLN A 82 4.38 -4.46 -4.82
N LYS A 83 3.64 -3.35 -5.03
CA LYS A 83 4.06 -2.01 -4.58
C LYS A 83 4.32 -1.95 -3.07
N GLN A 84 3.46 -2.60 -2.28
CA GLN A 84 3.67 -2.68 -0.83
C GLN A 84 4.97 -3.40 -0.47
N ARG A 85 5.25 -4.56 -1.12
CA ARG A 85 6.50 -5.31 -0.88
C ARG A 85 7.73 -4.52 -1.29
N GLU A 86 7.68 -3.86 -2.45
CA GLU A 86 8.78 -3.02 -2.95
C GLU A 86 9.05 -1.85 -2.00
N MET A 87 8.00 -1.17 -1.57
CA MET A 87 8.10 -0.08 -0.60
C MET A 87 8.73 -0.56 0.72
N VAL A 88 8.24 -1.67 1.29
CA VAL A 88 8.79 -2.22 2.53
C VAL A 88 10.27 -2.58 2.36
N ALA A 89 10.65 -3.22 1.26
CA ALA A 89 12.04 -3.59 1.00
C ALA A 89 12.96 -2.37 0.82
N GLU A 90 12.50 -1.35 0.09
CA GLU A 90 13.24 -0.11 -0.11
C GLU A 90 13.43 0.65 1.21
N TYR A 91 12.34 0.84 1.96
CA TYR A 91 12.39 1.61 3.20
C TYR A 91 13.14 0.88 4.32
N SER A 92 13.09 -0.45 4.38
CA SER A 92 13.95 -1.24 5.26
C SER A 92 15.44 -0.93 5.03
N LYS A 93 15.89 -0.90 3.77
CA LYS A 93 17.29 -0.55 3.45
C LYS A 93 17.63 0.88 3.87
N LYS A 94 16.73 1.82 3.63
CA LYS A 94 16.92 3.24 4.03
C LYS A 94 16.98 3.38 5.56
N VAL A 95 16.14 2.65 6.30
CA VAL A 95 16.19 2.62 7.78
C VAL A 95 17.50 2.02 8.27
N GLN A 96 18.01 0.96 7.64
CA GLN A 96 19.32 0.40 7.98
C GLN A 96 20.47 1.41 7.79
N ALA A 97 20.46 2.16 6.68
CA ALA A 97 21.46 3.19 6.45
C ALA A 97 21.39 4.32 7.51
N ALA A 98 20.17 4.75 7.87
CA ALA A 98 19.98 5.72 8.94
C ALA A 98 20.44 5.16 10.30
N ALA A 99 20.17 3.88 10.59
CA ALA A 99 20.59 3.21 11.82
C ALA A 99 22.13 3.15 11.93
N GLN A 100 22.80 2.81 10.83
CA GLN A 100 24.26 2.83 10.79
C GLN A 100 24.80 4.23 11.13
N ALA A 101 24.30 5.26 10.48
CA ALA A 101 24.77 6.64 10.72
C ALA A 101 24.49 7.11 12.16
N VAL A 102 23.33 6.77 12.73
CA VAL A 102 23.00 7.09 14.14
C VAL A 102 23.90 6.31 15.09
N GLY A 103 24.15 5.02 14.81
CA GLY A 103 25.04 4.17 15.61
C GLY A 103 26.47 4.69 15.65
N GLU A 104 27.05 4.97 14.48
CA GLU A 104 28.42 5.49 14.35
C GLU A 104 28.57 6.85 15.06
N LYS A 105 27.61 7.77 14.82
CA LYS A 105 27.64 9.12 15.40
C LYS A 105 27.57 9.13 16.93
N ASN A 106 26.83 8.20 17.52
CA ASN A 106 26.61 8.17 18.97
C ASN A 106 27.41 7.08 19.71
N GLY A 107 28.21 6.30 18.99
CA GLY A 107 29.00 5.23 19.58
C GLY A 107 28.16 4.02 20.06
N TYR A 108 26.99 3.82 19.46
CA TYR A 108 26.18 2.64 19.82
C TYR A 108 26.75 1.38 19.20
N ILE A 109 26.85 0.33 19.99
CA ILE A 109 27.32 -0.99 19.53
C ILE A 109 26.25 -1.76 18.74
N ALA A 110 24.97 -1.43 18.94
CA ALA A 110 23.84 -1.97 18.21
C ALA A 110 22.62 -1.04 18.33
N ILE A 111 21.79 -1.04 17.29
CA ILE A 111 20.43 -0.47 17.33
C ILE A 111 19.47 -1.61 17.03
N ILE A 112 18.57 -1.91 17.97
CA ILE A 112 17.63 -3.01 17.90
C ILE A 112 16.25 -2.46 17.56
N ASP A 113 15.58 -3.08 16.57
CA ASP A 113 14.17 -2.82 16.32
C ASP A 113 13.32 -3.55 17.36
N LYS A 114 12.53 -2.81 18.13
CA LYS A 114 11.63 -3.38 19.11
C LYS A 114 10.34 -3.99 18.51
N GLY A 115 10.21 -3.92 17.19
CA GLY A 115 9.06 -4.43 16.46
C GLY A 115 7.80 -3.57 16.61
N SER A 116 6.74 -4.00 15.95
CA SER A 116 5.40 -3.42 16.06
C SER A 116 4.50 -4.27 16.97
N GLU A 117 3.35 -3.75 17.36
CA GLU A 117 2.37 -4.50 18.15
C GLU A 117 1.78 -5.72 17.41
N ALA A 118 1.85 -5.71 16.08
CA ALA A 118 1.38 -6.79 15.21
C ALA A 118 2.40 -7.91 14.99
N ALA A 119 3.66 -7.75 15.48
CA ALA A 119 4.74 -8.71 15.30
C ALA A 119 5.21 -9.28 16.65
N ILE A 120 6.00 -10.36 16.58
CA ILE A 120 6.62 -10.92 17.78
C ILE A 120 7.54 -9.86 18.41
N LYS A 121 7.24 -9.46 19.65
CA LYS A 121 8.09 -8.51 20.40
C LYS A 121 9.39 -9.21 20.82
N ILE A 122 10.48 -8.86 20.15
CA ILE A 122 11.82 -9.33 20.52
C ILE A 122 12.31 -8.63 21.78
N VAL A 123 11.97 -7.33 21.96
CA VAL A 123 12.32 -6.54 23.13
C VAL A 123 11.09 -6.46 24.05
N LEU A 124 11.11 -7.17 25.16
CA LEU A 124 10.00 -7.18 26.12
C LEU A 124 10.01 -5.94 27.02
N TYR A 125 11.18 -5.38 27.32
CA TYR A 125 11.37 -4.19 28.14
C TYR A 125 12.60 -3.41 27.67
N SER A 126 12.47 -2.10 27.64
CA SER A 126 13.59 -1.16 27.50
C SER A 126 13.27 0.13 28.26
N GLN A 127 14.30 0.74 28.84
CA GLN A 127 14.13 2.08 29.42
C GLN A 127 13.78 3.08 28.32
N PRO A 128 12.85 4.04 28.56
CA PRO A 128 12.48 5.06 27.57
C PRO A 128 13.67 5.88 27.06
N ALA A 129 14.66 6.12 27.91
CA ALA A 129 15.88 6.86 27.54
C ALA A 129 16.76 6.14 26.49
N LEU A 130 16.54 4.83 26.27
CA LEU A 130 17.24 4.04 25.25
C LEU A 130 16.51 4.05 23.90
N ASP A 131 15.34 4.69 23.81
CA ASP A 131 14.61 4.78 22.54
C ASP A 131 15.21 5.86 21.63
N VAL A 132 15.81 5.44 20.55
CA VAL A 132 16.44 6.32 19.56
C VAL A 132 15.53 6.58 18.35
N THR A 133 14.23 6.27 18.43
CA THR A 133 13.29 6.42 17.29
C THR A 133 13.28 7.83 16.73
N ASP A 134 13.22 8.86 17.57
CA ASP A 134 13.23 10.26 17.12
C ASP A 134 14.55 10.66 16.43
N GLN A 135 15.68 10.11 16.90
CA GLN A 135 16.98 10.32 16.25
C GLN A 135 17.01 9.66 14.87
N MET A 136 16.41 8.47 14.78
CA MET A 136 16.25 7.73 13.52
C MET A 136 15.37 8.49 12.52
N VAL A 137 14.24 9.07 12.94
CA VAL A 137 13.36 9.88 12.08
C VAL A 137 14.14 11.08 11.51
N LYS A 138 14.87 11.81 12.35
CA LYS A 138 15.67 12.97 11.91
C LYS A 138 16.76 12.59 10.92
N GLU A 139 17.47 11.52 11.18
CA GLU A 139 18.53 11.04 10.31
C GLU A 139 17.98 10.48 9.00
N PHE A 140 16.87 9.75 9.07
CA PHE A 140 16.18 9.24 7.90
C PHE A 140 15.71 10.39 6.97
N ASP A 141 15.09 11.43 7.52
CA ASP A 141 14.70 12.62 6.75
C ASP A 141 15.89 13.40 6.18
N ARG A 142 17.02 13.39 6.88
CA ARG A 142 18.26 14.01 6.37
C ARG A 142 18.79 13.30 5.13
N GLN A 143 18.72 11.97 5.11
CA GLN A 143 19.25 11.13 4.03
C GLN A 143 18.26 11.00 2.84
N ASN A 144 16.96 11.23 3.06
CA ASN A 144 15.89 10.98 2.07
C ASN A 144 15.06 12.24 1.79
N LYS A 145 15.73 13.35 1.48
CA LYS A 145 15.11 14.65 1.15
C LYS A 145 14.30 14.60 -0.13
#